data_cdbe2ade6760c327028d0d4a5b9c179d
#
_entry.id   cdbe2ade6760c327028d0d4a5b9c179d
#
_cell.length_a   1.000
_cell.length_b   1.000
_cell.length_c   1.000
_cell.angle_alpha   90.00
_cell.angle_beta   90.00
_cell.angle_gamma   90.00
#
_symmetry.space_group_name_H-M   'P 1'
#
loop_
_entity.id
_entity.type
_entity.pdbx_description
1 polymer ?
#
loop_
_entity_poly.entity_id
_entity_poly.type
_entity_poly.pdbx_seq_one_letter_code
_entity_poly.pdbx_strand_id
1 'polypeptide(L)'
;SEEHAQKRSAVVRAILERKYAHLCPKPYIDLVVDSFHDPVELREFRYRKKNLPKPPSKGPHPIERQIALVVNDQHDIHHIRERGYVESPVRIRSILREIEPTGLFHRVPVRRFAERKLKRAHAADFVDYLKSMCAGLPENKALYPYVFPIRNAARPPKEMSVKAGYYCIDTFTPLTSNAYLAAKRAVDCAMTAARWILEGQRLAYALVRPPGHHAEHRAFGGFCYFNNAALAAEELCEYGKVAILDIDYHHGNGTQDIFYRRRDVLT
;
A
#
# COMPACT_ATOMS: atom_id res chain seq x y z
N SER A 1 -25.12 19.39 -25.08
CA SER A 1 -25.47 20.16 -26.30
C SER A 1 -24.17 20.69 -26.92
N GLU A 2 -24.18 20.92 -28.20
CA GLU A 2 -23.08 21.43 -29.02
C GLU A 2 -22.56 22.78 -28.50
N GLU A 3 -23.45 23.63 -28.02
CA GLU A 3 -23.10 24.90 -27.37
C GLU A 3 -22.22 24.75 -26.11
N HIS A 4 -22.47 23.74 -25.30
CA HIS A 4 -21.62 23.47 -24.14
C HIS A 4 -20.23 22.92 -24.54
N ALA A 5 -20.13 22.18 -25.63
CA ALA A 5 -18.86 21.70 -26.15
C ALA A 5 -18.01 22.86 -26.66
N GLN A 6 -18.62 23.81 -27.43
CA GLN A 6 -17.94 24.99 -27.92
C GLN A 6 -17.47 25.92 -26.79
N LYS A 7 -18.30 26.13 -25.75
CA LYS A 7 -17.91 26.90 -24.57
C LYS A 7 -16.72 26.26 -23.82
N ARG A 8 -16.72 24.93 -23.69
CA ARG A 8 -15.58 24.22 -23.08
C ARG A 8 -14.30 24.41 -23.87
N SER A 9 -14.35 24.23 -25.19
CA SER A 9 -13.19 24.38 -26.06
C SER A 9 -12.64 25.81 -26.03
N ALA A 10 -13.48 26.81 -25.97
CA ALA A 10 -13.06 28.21 -25.84
C ALA A 10 -12.34 28.47 -24.50
N VAL A 11 -12.85 27.94 -23.41
CA VAL A 11 -12.20 28.05 -22.07
C VAL A 11 -10.86 27.32 -22.04
N VAL A 12 -10.81 26.10 -22.58
CA VAL A 12 -9.56 25.32 -22.63
C VAL A 12 -8.52 26.06 -23.48
N ARG A 13 -8.92 26.59 -24.67
CA ARG A 13 -8.05 27.38 -25.53
C ARG A 13 -7.47 28.58 -24.79
N ALA A 14 -8.30 29.36 -24.13
CA ALA A 14 -7.86 30.54 -23.39
C ALA A 14 -6.86 30.20 -22.25
N ILE A 15 -7.07 29.08 -21.58
CA ILE A 15 -6.15 28.59 -20.55
C ILE A 15 -4.79 28.17 -21.16
N LEU A 16 -4.82 27.41 -22.26
CA LEU A 16 -3.61 26.93 -22.93
C LEU A 16 -2.80 28.09 -23.53
N GLU A 17 -3.45 29.00 -24.21
CA GLU A 17 -2.79 30.18 -24.75
C GLU A 17 -2.15 31.04 -23.66
N ARG A 18 -2.86 31.32 -22.59
CA ARG A 18 -2.31 32.08 -21.45
C ARG A 18 -1.11 31.43 -20.80
N LYS A 19 -1.13 30.10 -20.66
CA LYS A 19 -0.07 29.36 -19.92
C LYS A 19 1.07 28.92 -20.82
N TYR A 20 0.82 28.57 -22.06
CA TYR A 20 1.76 27.83 -22.89
C TYR A 20 2.09 28.44 -24.25
N ALA A 21 1.51 29.59 -24.61
CA ALA A 21 1.79 30.24 -25.91
C ALA A 21 3.28 30.57 -26.09
N HIS A 22 4.01 30.76 -25.01
CA HIS A 22 5.46 31.02 -25.05
C HIS A 22 6.31 29.72 -25.17
N LEU A 23 5.70 28.56 -24.98
CA LEU A 23 6.37 27.25 -25.00
C LEU A 23 5.92 26.38 -26.19
N CYS A 24 4.67 26.55 -26.63
CA CYS A 24 4.04 25.71 -27.64
C CYS A 24 3.60 26.53 -28.83
N PRO A 25 3.86 26.12 -30.07
CA PRO A 25 3.35 26.79 -31.27
C PRO A 25 1.83 26.67 -31.33
N LYS A 26 1.18 27.72 -31.90
CA LYS A 26 -0.28 27.78 -32.01
C LYS A 26 -0.93 26.54 -32.63
N PRO A 27 -0.38 25.93 -33.72
CA PRO A 27 -0.96 24.70 -34.27
C PRO A 27 -1.02 23.51 -33.27
N TYR A 28 -0.09 23.46 -32.31
CA TYR A 28 -0.13 22.43 -31.26
C TYR A 28 -1.26 22.68 -30.26
N ILE A 29 -1.49 23.94 -29.89
CA ILE A 29 -2.63 24.32 -29.04
C ILE A 29 -3.95 23.99 -29.75
N ASP A 30 -4.05 24.28 -31.05
CA ASP A 30 -5.21 23.94 -31.86
C ASP A 30 -5.48 22.44 -31.88
N LEU A 31 -4.45 21.62 -32.11
CA LEU A 31 -4.53 20.16 -32.06
C LEU A 31 -5.05 19.65 -30.72
N VAL A 32 -4.53 20.20 -29.62
CA VAL A 32 -4.97 19.81 -28.27
C VAL A 32 -6.44 20.20 -28.03
N VAL A 33 -6.87 21.40 -28.46
CA VAL A 33 -8.27 21.81 -28.32
C VAL A 33 -9.19 20.96 -29.18
N ASP A 34 -8.78 20.62 -30.39
CA ASP A 34 -9.58 19.81 -31.31
C ASP A 34 -9.73 18.35 -30.78
N SER A 35 -8.71 17.83 -30.09
CA SER A 35 -8.79 16.49 -29.47
C SER A 35 -9.89 16.36 -28.40
N PHE A 36 -10.41 17.46 -27.86
CA PHE A 36 -11.56 17.42 -26.94
C PHE A 36 -12.89 17.16 -27.66
N HIS A 37 -12.91 17.20 -28.99
CA HIS A 37 -14.06 16.82 -29.81
C HIS A 37 -14.02 15.35 -30.25
N ASP A 38 -12.86 14.71 -30.11
CA ASP A 38 -12.75 13.29 -30.39
C ASP A 38 -13.72 12.54 -29.47
N PRO A 39 -14.48 11.58 -29.99
CA PRO A 39 -15.33 10.76 -29.16
C PRO A 39 -14.43 10.09 -28.11
N VAL A 40 -14.77 10.30 -26.83
CA VAL A 40 -14.16 9.53 -25.76
C VAL A 40 -14.58 8.08 -25.98
N GLU A 41 -13.82 7.38 -26.78
CA GLU A 41 -13.90 5.92 -26.77
C GLU A 41 -13.46 5.50 -25.37
N LEU A 42 -14.42 5.31 -24.50
CA LEU A 42 -14.22 4.50 -23.32
C LEU A 42 -13.72 3.19 -23.88
N ARG A 43 -12.38 3.03 -23.92
CA ARG A 43 -11.83 1.69 -24.14
C ARG A 43 -12.54 0.81 -23.13
N GLU A 44 -13.41 -0.06 -23.62
CA GLU A 44 -13.93 -1.14 -22.79
C GLU A 44 -12.72 -1.71 -22.09
N PHE A 45 -12.73 -1.62 -20.76
CA PHE A 45 -11.65 -2.19 -19.99
C PHE A 45 -11.42 -3.59 -20.56
N ARG A 46 -10.27 -3.80 -21.19
CA ARG A 46 -9.86 -5.10 -21.69
C ARG A 46 -9.54 -6.06 -20.54
N TYR A 47 -10.29 -5.97 -19.47
CA TYR A 47 -10.52 -7.14 -18.67
C TYR A 47 -11.29 -8.07 -19.58
N ARG A 48 -10.56 -8.90 -20.36
CA ARG A 48 -11.18 -10.11 -20.84
C ARG A 48 -11.92 -10.62 -19.61
N LYS A 49 -13.24 -10.62 -19.68
CA LYS A 49 -14.04 -11.58 -18.95
C LYS A 49 -13.61 -12.93 -19.49
N LYS A 50 -12.40 -13.38 -19.13
CA LYS A 50 -12.13 -14.80 -19.20
C LYS A 50 -13.30 -15.36 -18.44
N ASN A 51 -14.00 -16.29 -19.06
CA ASN A 51 -14.86 -17.19 -18.33
C ASN A 51 -13.96 -17.88 -17.32
N LEU A 52 -13.66 -17.16 -16.24
CA LEU A 52 -13.04 -17.77 -15.08
C LEU A 52 -13.98 -18.90 -14.74
N PRO A 53 -13.49 -20.13 -14.68
CA PRO A 53 -14.33 -21.23 -14.25
C PRO A 53 -15.02 -20.74 -12.98
N LYS A 54 -16.36 -20.78 -12.99
CA LYS A 54 -17.11 -20.43 -11.77
C LYS A 54 -16.46 -21.25 -10.66
N PRO A 55 -16.05 -20.60 -9.56
CA PRO A 55 -15.50 -21.38 -8.46
C PRO A 55 -16.48 -22.53 -8.22
N PRO A 56 -16.00 -23.75 -8.02
CA PRO A 56 -16.90 -24.88 -7.81
C PRO A 56 -17.88 -24.47 -6.72
N SER A 57 -19.15 -24.30 -7.10
CA SER A 57 -20.18 -24.04 -6.14
C SER A 57 -20.13 -25.22 -5.21
N LYS A 58 -19.76 -25.02 -3.86
CA LYS A 58 -20.53 -25.71 -3.09
C LYS A 58 -20.19 -26.40 -1.91
N GLY A 59 -20.81 -26.08 -0.95
CA GLY A 59 -20.73 -26.61 0.38
C GLY A 59 -19.40 -26.22 1.07
N PRO A 60 -19.39 -26.09 2.39
CA PRO A 60 -18.19 -25.76 3.12
C PRO A 60 -17.14 -26.85 2.85
N HIS A 61 -16.01 -26.46 2.26
CA HIS A 61 -14.85 -27.34 2.20
C HIS A 61 -14.43 -27.72 3.64
N PRO A 62 -13.94 -28.93 3.89
CA PRO A 62 -13.34 -29.27 5.17
C PRO A 62 -12.31 -28.21 5.57
N ILE A 63 -12.26 -27.85 6.84
CA ILE A 63 -11.37 -26.77 7.36
C ILE A 63 -9.91 -26.96 6.92
N GLU A 64 -9.45 -28.21 6.86
CA GLU A 64 -8.10 -28.56 6.42
C GLU A 64 -7.82 -28.19 4.96
N ARG A 65 -8.85 -28.01 4.15
CA ARG A 65 -8.75 -27.57 2.75
C ARG A 65 -9.07 -26.11 2.52
N GLN A 66 -9.48 -25.39 3.57
CA GLN A 66 -9.74 -23.96 3.50
C GLN A 66 -8.45 -23.17 3.72
N ILE A 67 -8.47 -21.93 3.23
CA ILE A 67 -7.40 -20.96 3.43
C ILE A 67 -7.63 -20.23 4.77
N ALA A 68 -6.66 -20.22 5.66
CA ALA A 68 -6.75 -19.44 6.89
C ALA A 68 -6.76 -17.94 6.56
N LEU A 69 -7.86 -17.27 6.82
CA LEU A 69 -8.04 -15.84 6.51
C LEU A 69 -7.80 -15.00 7.76
N VAL A 70 -6.73 -14.22 7.72
CA VAL A 70 -6.36 -13.27 8.77
C VAL A 70 -6.66 -11.86 8.29
N VAL A 71 -7.60 -11.17 8.93
CA VAL A 71 -8.02 -9.82 8.51
C VAL A 71 -7.54 -8.79 9.51
N ASN A 72 -6.96 -7.69 9.03
CA ASN A 72 -6.64 -6.56 9.88
C ASN A 72 -7.94 -5.87 10.34
N ASP A 73 -8.34 -6.11 11.58
CA ASP A 73 -9.52 -5.56 12.23
C ASP A 73 -9.39 -4.07 12.62
N GLN A 74 -8.17 -3.51 12.50
CA GLN A 74 -7.87 -2.11 12.76
C GLN A 74 -7.44 -1.37 11.48
N HIS A 75 -7.81 -1.87 10.31
CA HIS A 75 -7.38 -1.29 9.04
C HIS A 75 -7.94 0.12 8.76
N ASP A 76 -9.06 0.47 9.37
CA ASP A 76 -9.81 1.71 9.13
C ASP A 76 -9.47 2.85 10.12
N ILE A 77 -8.78 2.55 11.24
CA ILE A 77 -8.35 3.59 12.20
C ILE A 77 -7.35 4.59 11.58
N HIS A 78 -6.60 4.16 10.55
CA HIS A 78 -5.75 5.03 9.74
C HIS A 78 -6.42 5.25 8.39
N HIS A 79 -7.05 6.40 8.20
CA HIS A 79 -7.73 6.76 6.96
C HIS A 79 -7.57 8.26 6.66
N ILE A 80 -7.06 8.53 5.46
CA ILE A 80 -6.94 9.88 4.93
C ILE A 80 -8.21 10.21 4.14
N ARG A 81 -8.94 11.24 4.56
CA ARG A 81 -10.22 11.64 3.95
C ARG A 81 -10.06 12.78 2.94
N GLU A 82 -8.86 13.02 2.47
CA GLU A 82 -8.59 14.06 1.49
C GLU A 82 -9.04 13.64 0.10
N ARG A 83 -9.56 14.62 -0.67
CA ARG A 83 -9.99 14.37 -2.05
C ARG A 83 -8.81 13.94 -2.91
N GLY A 84 -8.94 12.81 -3.59
CA GLY A 84 -7.90 12.27 -4.47
C GLY A 84 -6.92 11.31 -3.79
N TYR A 85 -7.04 11.09 -2.48
CA TYR A 85 -6.25 10.07 -1.81
C TYR A 85 -6.79 8.67 -2.16
N VAL A 86 -5.94 7.87 -2.80
CA VAL A 86 -6.37 6.62 -3.46
C VAL A 86 -6.41 5.41 -2.54
N GLU A 87 -5.55 5.38 -1.49
CA GLU A 87 -5.50 4.27 -0.56
C GLU A 87 -6.63 4.39 0.47
N SER A 88 -7.55 3.42 0.48
CA SER A 88 -8.79 3.54 1.23
C SER A 88 -9.22 2.22 1.91
N PRO A 89 -9.86 2.30 3.10
CA PRO A 89 -10.42 1.14 3.80
C PRO A 89 -11.44 0.34 2.99
N VAL A 90 -12.07 0.94 1.98
CA VAL A 90 -13.04 0.25 1.13
C VAL A 90 -12.47 -0.99 0.45
N ARG A 91 -11.15 -1.01 0.18
CA ARG A 91 -10.45 -2.14 -0.42
C ARG A 91 -10.66 -3.43 0.37
N ILE A 92 -10.50 -3.39 1.68
CA ILE A 92 -10.69 -4.56 2.54
C ILE A 92 -12.13 -5.08 2.45
N ARG A 93 -13.11 -4.19 2.56
CA ARG A 93 -14.54 -4.55 2.48
C ARG A 93 -14.92 -5.13 1.12
N SER A 94 -14.39 -4.54 0.04
CA SER A 94 -14.66 -5.02 -1.31
C SER A 94 -14.10 -6.42 -1.53
N ILE A 95 -12.90 -6.70 -1.06
CA ILE A 95 -12.29 -8.03 -1.16
C ILE A 95 -13.07 -9.04 -0.33
N LEU A 96 -13.41 -8.73 0.92
CA LEU A 96 -14.17 -9.64 1.80
C LEU A 96 -15.51 -10.01 1.21
N ARG A 97 -16.24 -9.05 0.63
CA ARG A 97 -17.52 -9.30 -0.03
C ARG A 97 -17.42 -10.36 -1.13
N GLU A 98 -16.31 -10.40 -1.84
CA GLU A 98 -16.11 -11.35 -2.95
C GLU A 98 -15.57 -12.71 -2.47
N ILE A 99 -14.72 -12.76 -1.45
CA ILE A 99 -14.07 -14.01 -1.04
C ILE A 99 -14.86 -14.81 0.01
N GLU A 100 -15.56 -14.15 0.93
CA GLU A 100 -16.31 -14.86 2.00
C GLU A 100 -17.40 -15.79 1.48
N PRO A 101 -18.21 -15.41 0.47
CA PRO A 101 -19.25 -16.30 -0.04
C PRO A 101 -18.71 -17.54 -0.76
N THR A 102 -17.41 -17.59 -1.06
CA THR A 102 -16.83 -18.74 -1.80
C THR A 102 -16.74 -20.03 -0.97
N GLY A 103 -16.79 -19.94 0.36
CA GLY A 103 -16.57 -21.09 1.26
C GLY A 103 -15.14 -21.63 1.26
N LEU A 104 -14.20 -20.95 0.58
CA LEU A 104 -12.78 -21.34 0.50
C LEU A 104 -11.95 -20.86 1.68
N PHE A 105 -12.50 -19.97 2.49
CA PHE A 105 -11.79 -19.31 3.56
C PHE A 105 -12.44 -19.57 4.92
N HIS A 106 -11.63 -19.72 5.96
CA HIS A 106 -12.10 -19.65 7.34
C HIS A 106 -11.35 -18.55 8.08
N ARG A 107 -12.07 -17.70 8.79
CA ARG A 107 -11.46 -16.62 9.57
C ARG A 107 -10.74 -17.16 10.79
N VAL A 108 -9.54 -16.62 11.03
CA VAL A 108 -8.74 -16.93 12.20
C VAL A 108 -8.41 -15.66 12.99
N PRO A 109 -8.32 -15.76 14.32
CA PRO A 109 -8.04 -14.59 15.16
C PRO A 109 -6.61 -14.10 14.95
N VAL A 110 -6.45 -12.77 14.96
CA VAL A 110 -5.12 -12.14 14.85
C VAL A 110 -4.39 -12.28 16.20
N ARG A 111 -3.20 -12.85 16.15
CA ARG A 111 -2.28 -12.93 17.31
C ARG A 111 -1.52 -11.61 17.45
N ARG A 112 -1.14 -11.24 18.66
CA ARG A 112 -0.29 -10.08 18.93
C ARG A 112 1.15 -10.53 19.11
N PHE A 113 2.05 -9.83 18.42
CA PHE A 113 3.49 -10.08 18.55
C PHE A 113 4.18 -8.88 19.22
N ALA A 114 5.25 -9.17 19.95
CA ALA A 114 6.01 -8.13 20.62
C ALA A 114 6.65 -7.16 19.60
N GLU A 115 6.69 -5.87 19.92
CA GLU A 115 7.23 -4.82 19.03
C GLU A 115 8.68 -5.09 18.60
N ARG A 116 9.48 -5.77 19.43
CA ARG A 116 10.84 -6.19 19.05
C ARG A 116 10.90 -6.99 17.75
N LYS A 117 9.80 -7.65 17.35
CA LYS A 117 9.74 -8.38 16.08
C LYS A 117 9.82 -7.44 14.88
N LEU A 118 9.32 -6.20 14.97
CA LEU A 118 9.47 -5.20 13.92
C LEU A 118 10.94 -4.92 13.60
N LYS A 119 11.78 -4.94 14.62
CA LYS A 119 13.22 -4.65 14.53
C LYS A 119 14.03 -5.78 13.85
N ARG A 120 13.40 -6.86 13.43
CA ARG A 120 14.03 -7.91 12.61
C ARG A 120 14.21 -7.48 11.15
N ALA A 121 13.26 -6.72 10.62
CA ALA A 121 13.30 -6.21 9.25
C ALA A 121 13.60 -4.69 9.20
N HIS A 122 13.27 -3.97 10.26
CA HIS A 122 13.39 -2.52 10.30
C HIS A 122 14.38 -2.04 11.36
N ALA A 123 15.09 -0.94 11.08
CA ALA A 123 16.00 -0.29 12.00
C ALA A 123 15.28 0.18 13.27
N ALA A 124 15.90 0.00 14.43
CA ALA A 124 15.28 0.30 15.71
C ALA A 124 14.87 1.77 15.85
N ASP A 125 15.73 2.68 15.42
CA ASP A 125 15.47 4.13 15.48
C ASP A 125 14.32 4.56 14.56
N PHE A 126 14.13 3.89 13.43
CA PHE A 126 13.01 4.12 12.53
C PHE A 126 11.69 3.66 13.16
N VAL A 127 11.66 2.45 13.75
CA VAL A 127 10.47 1.93 14.45
C VAL A 127 10.09 2.84 15.62
N ASP A 128 11.07 3.22 16.44
CA ASP A 128 10.86 4.07 17.60
C ASP A 128 10.41 5.49 17.19
N TYR A 129 10.95 6.01 16.06
CA TYR A 129 10.48 7.26 15.46
C TYR A 129 9.00 7.20 15.06
N LEU A 130 8.59 6.21 14.26
CA LEU A 130 7.20 6.08 13.81
C LEU A 130 6.24 6.01 15.00
N LYS A 131 6.59 5.22 16.01
CA LYS A 131 5.78 5.08 17.23
C LYS A 131 5.62 6.42 17.95
N SER A 132 6.74 7.11 18.22
CA SER A 132 6.73 8.37 18.94
C SER A 132 6.05 9.50 18.17
N MET A 133 6.30 9.57 16.86
CA MET A 133 5.70 10.58 16.00
C MET A 133 4.17 10.42 15.93
N CYS A 134 3.67 9.23 15.67
CA CYS A 134 2.24 8.97 15.63
C CYS A 134 1.56 9.26 16.98
N ALA A 135 2.19 8.86 18.09
CA ALA A 135 1.64 9.12 19.43
C ALA A 135 1.55 10.63 19.77
N GLY A 136 2.42 11.46 19.17
CA GLY A 136 2.42 12.92 19.37
C GLY A 136 1.51 13.70 18.42
N LEU A 137 0.92 13.05 17.41
CA LEU A 137 0.06 13.73 16.44
C LEU A 137 -1.38 13.88 16.98
N PRO A 138 -2.02 15.03 16.78
CA PRO A 138 -3.45 15.20 17.05
C PRO A 138 -4.30 14.25 16.20
N GLU A 139 -5.43 13.77 16.74
CA GLU A 139 -6.26 12.75 16.12
C GLU A 139 -6.72 13.07 14.70
N ASN A 140 -7.02 14.31 14.39
CA ASN A 140 -7.57 14.71 13.08
C ASN A 140 -6.53 15.40 12.17
N LYS A 141 -5.24 15.24 12.45
CA LYS A 141 -4.17 15.82 11.63
C LYS A 141 -3.34 14.74 10.96
N ALA A 142 -2.97 15.03 9.72
CA ALA A 142 -1.99 14.26 8.97
C ALA A 142 -0.70 15.09 8.80
N LEU A 143 0.44 14.46 9.02
CA LEU A 143 1.74 15.04 8.73
C LEU A 143 2.27 14.46 7.42
N TYR A 144 2.41 15.28 6.40
CA TYR A 144 3.05 14.91 5.16
C TYR A 144 4.56 15.14 5.24
N PRO A 145 5.37 14.15 4.81
CA PRO A 145 6.82 14.31 4.79
C PRO A 145 7.24 15.34 3.74
N TYR A 146 8.34 16.04 4.01
CA TYR A 146 9.06 16.77 2.98
C TYR A 146 10.13 15.87 2.36
N VAL A 147 10.44 16.07 1.06
CA VAL A 147 11.54 15.34 0.41
C VAL A 147 12.84 15.64 1.10
N PHE A 148 13.58 14.59 1.42
CA PHE A 148 14.92 14.68 1.96
C PHE A 148 15.92 14.14 0.92
N PRO A 149 16.57 15.01 0.14
CA PRO A 149 17.37 14.59 -1.01
C PRO A 149 18.61 13.77 -0.61
N ILE A 150 19.15 14.02 0.59
CA ILE A 150 20.32 13.30 1.11
C ILE A 150 20.03 12.86 2.54
N ARG A 151 19.99 11.55 2.75
CA ARG A 151 19.82 10.94 4.07
C ARG A 151 21.20 10.59 4.65
N ASN A 152 21.76 11.46 5.47
CA ASN A 152 22.99 11.16 6.17
C ASN A 152 22.69 10.53 7.53
N ALA A 153 22.95 9.24 7.68
CA ALA A 153 22.69 8.49 8.90
C ALA A 153 23.46 9.02 10.13
N ALA A 154 24.63 9.63 9.90
CA ALA A 154 25.45 10.22 10.96
C ALA A 154 24.93 11.58 11.48
N ARG A 155 24.02 12.21 10.72
CA ARG A 155 23.44 13.53 11.05
C ARG A 155 21.92 13.54 10.84
N PRO A 156 21.16 12.75 11.59
CA PRO A 156 19.71 12.78 11.49
C PRO A 156 19.18 14.12 11.99
N PRO A 157 18.07 14.65 11.43
CA PRO A 157 17.42 15.85 11.93
C PRO A 157 17.03 15.70 13.41
N LYS A 158 17.06 16.80 14.15
CA LYS A 158 16.63 16.81 15.56
C LYS A 158 15.11 16.92 15.69
N GLU A 159 14.49 17.77 14.87
CA GLU A 159 13.05 18.01 14.92
C GLU A 159 12.25 16.81 14.40
N MET A 160 11.20 16.44 15.14
CA MET A 160 10.38 15.26 14.83
C MET A 160 9.64 15.40 13.50
N SER A 161 9.13 16.59 13.17
CA SER A 161 8.44 16.87 11.90
C SER A 161 9.39 16.76 10.70
N VAL A 162 10.62 17.22 10.84
CA VAL A 162 11.65 17.13 9.79
C VAL A 162 12.13 15.70 9.60
N LYS A 163 12.17 14.90 10.68
CA LYS A 163 12.44 13.46 10.60
C LYS A 163 11.45 12.70 9.72
N ALA A 164 10.22 13.20 9.52
CA ALA A 164 9.28 12.56 8.62
C ALA A 164 9.85 12.42 7.20
N GLY A 165 10.45 13.47 6.65
CA GLY A 165 11.12 13.41 5.36
C GLY A 165 12.42 12.60 5.39
N TYR A 166 13.12 12.56 6.53
CA TYR A 166 14.33 11.75 6.69
C TYR A 166 14.05 10.24 6.64
N TYR A 167 12.92 9.79 7.20
CA TYR A 167 12.50 8.40 7.22
C TYR A 167 11.47 8.05 6.15
N CYS A 168 11.23 8.91 5.16
CA CYS A 168 10.26 8.68 4.09
C CYS A 168 10.91 8.73 2.70
N ILE A 169 10.38 7.96 1.76
CA ILE A 169 10.83 7.95 0.36
C ILE A 169 9.99 8.84 -0.56
N ASP A 170 8.87 9.37 -0.07
CA ASP A 170 7.94 10.19 -0.86
C ASP A 170 7.31 11.33 -0.04
N THR A 171 6.46 12.13 -0.69
CA THR A 171 5.74 13.26 -0.07
C THR A 171 4.25 13.03 0.08
N PHE A 172 3.75 11.83 -0.21
CA PHE A 172 2.31 11.52 -0.24
C PHE A 172 1.90 10.38 0.70
N THR A 173 2.84 9.84 1.49
CA THR A 173 2.55 8.88 2.56
C THR A 173 2.49 9.61 3.90
N PRO A 174 1.31 10.07 4.36
CA PRO A 174 1.22 10.87 5.58
C PRO A 174 1.22 10.02 6.84
N LEU A 175 1.73 10.59 7.92
CA LEU A 175 1.59 10.05 9.27
C LEU A 175 0.33 10.62 9.93
N THR A 176 -0.44 9.75 10.57
CA THR A 176 -1.55 10.09 11.46
C THR A 176 -1.30 9.50 12.84
N SER A 177 -2.06 9.92 13.84
CA SER A 177 -1.98 9.36 15.20
C SER A 177 -2.11 7.83 15.22
N ASN A 178 -2.88 7.26 14.29
CA ASN A 178 -3.17 5.83 14.22
C ASN A 178 -2.34 5.05 13.18
N ALA A 179 -1.48 5.71 12.40
CA ALA A 179 -0.72 5.03 11.33
C ALA A 179 0.15 3.89 11.88
N TYR A 180 0.86 4.13 13.00
CA TYR A 180 1.66 3.09 13.65
C TYR A 180 0.83 1.90 14.12
N LEU A 181 -0.31 2.15 14.75
CA LEU A 181 -1.17 1.09 15.29
C LEU A 181 -1.76 0.22 14.18
N ALA A 182 -2.27 0.84 13.11
CA ALA A 182 -2.81 0.14 11.95
C ALA A 182 -1.72 -0.69 11.24
N ALA A 183 -0.52 -0.12 11.06
CA ALA A 183 0.61 -0.81 10.44
C ALA A 183 1.13 -1.97 11.32
N LYS A 184 1.24 -1.76 12.62
CA LYS A 184 1.61 -2.83 13.55
C LYS A 184 0.59 -3.98 13.51
N ARG A 185 -0.69 -3.66 13.44
CA ARG A 185 -1.74 -4.67 13.33
C ARG A 185 -1.69 -5.43 11.99
N ALA A 186 -1.33 -4.75 10.90
CA ALA A 186 -1.10 -5.39 9.61
C ALA A 186 0.07 -6.40 9.67
N VAL A 187 1.15 -6.04 10.34
CA VAL A 187 2.26 -6.98 10.62
C VAL A 187 1.81 -8.16 11.48
N ASP A 188 1.03 -7.90 12.52
CA ASP A 188 0.49 -8.97 13.36
C ASP A 188 -0.35 -9.98 12.54
N CYS A 189 -1.11 -9.50 11.57
CA CYS A 189 -1.86 -10.36 10.65
C CYS A 189 -0.93 -11.21 9.77
N ALA A 190 0.08 -10.61 9.15
CA ALA A 190 1.03 -11.32 8.29
C ALA A 190 1.82 -12.39 9.08
N MET A 191 2.29 -12.04 10.26
CA MET A 191 2.97 -13.00 11.15
C MET A 191 2.02 -14.08 11.66
N THR A 192 0.74 -13.76 11.92
CA THR A 192 -0.27 -14.77 12.27
C THR A 192 -0.45 -15.76 11.14
N ALA A 193 -0.54 -15.29 9.89
CA ALA A 193 -0.65 -16.15 8.72
C ALA A 193 0.58 -17.09 8.62
N ALA A 194 1.80 -16.55 8.79
CA ALA A 194 3.03 -17.35 8.81
C ALA A 194 3.00 -18.41 9.91
N ARG A 195 2.53 -18.10 11.11
CA ARG A 195 2.40 -19.07 12.21
C ARG A 195 1.40 -20.18 11.90
N TRP A 196 0.27 -19.87 11.28
CA TRP A 196 -0.69 -20.89 10.84
C TRP A 196 -0.06 -21.88 9.86
N ILE A 197 0.78 -21.40 8.93
CA ILE A 197 1.54 -22.27 8.02
C ILE A 197 2.48 -23.18 8.79
N LEU A 198 3.24 -22.64 9.75
CA LEU A 198 4.16 -23.43 10.60
C LEU A 198 3.43 -24.46 11.49
N GLU A 199 2.17 -24.21 11.82
CA GLU A 199 1.30 -25.10 12.59
C GLU A 199 0.58 -26.14 11.72
N GLY A 200 0.92 -26.22 10.43
CA GLY A 200 0.42 -27.26 9.51
C GLY A 200 -0.67 -26.80 8.55
N GLN A 201 -1.12 -25.55 8.61
CA GLN A 201 -2.05 -25.02 7.61
C GLN A 201 -1.34 -24.92 6.25
N ARG A 202 -1.97 -25.41 5.20
CA ARG A 202 -1.35 -25.42 3.87
C ARG A 202 -1.29 -24.04 3.22
N LEU A 203 -2.35 -23.24 3.40
CA LEU A 203 -2.48 -21.91 2.81
C LEU A 203 -3.04 -20.93 3.85
N ALA A 204 -2.48 -19.73 3.88
CA ALA A 204 -2.99 -18.63 4.69
C ALA A 204 -3.02 -17.34 3.88
N TYR A 205 -3.99 -16.48 4.14
CA TYR A 205 -4.15 -15.18 3.50
C TYR A 205 -4.29 -14.07 4.55
N ALA A 206 -3.29 -13.19 4.63
CA ALA A 206 -3.36 -12.00 5.45
C ALA A 206 -3.91 -10.83 4.62
N LEU A 207 -5.16 -10.48 4.83
CA LEU A 207 -5.81 -9.33 4.20
C LEU A 207 -5.57 -8.09 5.05
N VAL A 208 -4.61 -7.28 4.63
CA VAL A 208 -4.07 -6.18 5.44
C VAL A 208 -4.15 -4.81 4.74
N ARG A 209 -4.22 -3.79 5.56
CA ARG A 209 -4.04 -2.40 5.28
C ARG A 209 -3.50 -1.73 6.55
N PRO A 210 -2.46 -0.89 6.49
CA PRO A 210 -1.69 -0.42 5.33
C PRO A 210 -0.96 -1.52 4.57
N PRO A 211 -0.57 -1.27 3.29
CA PRO A 211 0.33 -2.17 2.54
C PRO A 211 1.74 -2.17 3.12
N GLY A 212 2.70 -2.91 2.51
CA GLY A 212 4.00 -3.10 3.14
C GLY A 212 5.23 -3.06 2.23
N HIS A 213 5.12 -3.40 0.95
CA HIS A 213 6.27 -3.74 0.10
C HIS A 213 7.21 -2.55 -0.23
N HIS A 214 6.76 -1.32 -0.07
CA HIS A 214 7.59 -0.13 -0.21
C HIS A 214 8.33 0.27 1.08
N ALA A 215 7.96 -0.27 2.25
CA ALA A 215 8.67 0.02 3.48
C ALA A 215 10.05 -0.63 3.49
N GLU A 216 11.10 0.19 3.44
CA GLU A 216 12.50 -0.18 3.46
C GLU A 216 12.98 -0.51 4.89
N HIS A 217 14.21 -0.97 5.02
CA HIS A 217 14.79 -1.22 6.35
C HIS A 217 14.70 0.02 7.27
N ARG A 218 14.86 1.21 6.72
CA ARG A 218 14.90 2.47 7.49
C ARG A 218 14.02 3.58 6.94
N ALA A 219 13.04 3.28 6.09
CA ALA A 219 12.14 4.30 5.55
C ALA A 219 10.77 3.75 5.25
N PHE A 220 9.75 4.59 5.42
CA PHE A 220 8.38 4.35 5.00
C PHE A 220 8.08 5.08 3.68
N GLY A 221 7.01 4.72 3.01
CA GLY A 221 6.53 5.37 1.78
C GLY A 221 5.66 4.46 0.93
N GLY A 222 5.11 4.97 -0.16
CA GLY A 222 4.18 4.22 -1.00
C GLY A 222 2.98 3.68 -0.22
N PHE A 223 2.47 4.45 0.75
CA PHE A 223 1.43 4.07 1.72
C PHE A 223 1.84 2.95 2.70
N CYS A 224 3.11 2.51 2.67
CA CYS A 224 3.65 1.42 3.49
C CYS A 224 4.46 1.98 4.65
N TYR A 225 4.19 1.51 5.87
CA TYR A 225 4.92 1.92 7.09
C TYR A 225 5.85 0.83 7.60
N PHE A 226 5.39 -0.43 7.60
CA PHE A 226 6.19 -1.61 7.87
C PHE A 226 6.01 -2.63 6.77
N ASN A 227 7.05 -3.41 6.48
CA ASN A 227 7.00 -4.42 5.44
C ASN A 227 6.39 -5.72 5.98
N ASN A 228 5.10 -5.89 5.75
CA ASN A 228 4.33 -7.03 6.24
C ASN A 228 4.88 -8.37 5.74
N ALA A 229 5.23 -8.45 4.44
CA ALA A 229 5.76 -9.66 3.82
C ALA A 229 7.18 -9.98 4.35
N ALA A 230 8.02 -8.96 4.51
CA ALA A 230 9.36 -9.14 5.05
C ALA A 230 9.33 -9.67 6.47
N LEU A 231 8.44 -9.16 7.33
CA LEU A 231 8.34 -9.63 8.72
C LEU A 231 7.75 -11.03 8.83
N ALA A 232 6.85 -11.42 7.93
CA ALA A 232 6.41 -12.81 7.80
C ALA A 232 7.55 -13.71 7.32
N ALA A 233 8.34 -13.27 6.34
CA ALA A 233 9.50 -14.01 5.86
C ALA A 233 10.57 -14.20 6.95
N GLU A 234 10.84 -13.15 7.74
CA GLU A 234 11.74 -13.25 8.91
C GLU A 234 11.31 -14.33 9.92
N GLU A 235 10.01 -14.52 10.10
CA GLU A 235 9.47 -15.57 10.95
C GLU A 235 9.68 -16.95 10.33
N LEU A 236 9.49 -17.07 9.01
CA LEU A 236 9.61 -18.34 8.29
C LEU A 236 11.07 -18.75 8.05
N CYS A 237 12.01 -17.80 7.95
CA CYS A 237 13.44 -18.07 7.74
C CYS A 237 14.08 -18.88 8.87
N GLU A 238 13.49 -18.92 10.06
CA GLU A 238 13.92 -19.79 11.14
C GLU A 238 13.76 -21.30 10.81
N TYR A 239 12.94 -21.61 9.79
CA TYR A 239 12.58 -22.99 9.43
C TYR A 239 13.07 -23.39 8.04
N GLY A 240 13.53 -22.46 7.22
CA GLY A 240 14.02 -22.75 5.87
C GLY A 240 14.20 -21.52 5.00
N LYS A 241 14.56 -21.73 3.75
CA LYS A 241 14.65 -20.64 2.76
C LYS A 241 13.26 -20.15 2.35
N VAL A 242 13.11 -18.87 2.15
CA VAL A 242 11.85 -18.22 1.80
C VAL A 242 11.97 -17.56 0.43
N ALA A 243 10.91 -17.64 -0.38
CA ALA A 243 10.73 -16.83 -1.58
C ALA A 243 9.55 -15.90 -1.41
N ILE A 244 9.73 -14.63 -1.77
CA ILE A 244 8.68 -13.61 -1.83
C ILE A 244 8.44 -13.29 -3.28
N LEU A 245 7.25 -13.65 -3.80
CA LEU A 245 6.80 -13.25 -5.12
C LEU A 245 5.87 -12.04 -4.99
N ASP A 246 6.35 -10.88 -5.39
CA ASP A 246 5.57 -9.66 -5.45
C ASP A 246 4.91 -9.52 -6.83
N ILE A 247 3.58 -9.44 -6.85
CA ILE A 247 2.77 -9.31 -8.07
C ILE A 247 2.10 -7.94 -8.18
N ASP A 248 2.49 -6.99 -7.33
CA ASP A 248 2.04 -5.61 -7.44
C ASP A 248 2.56 -4.97 -8.73
N TYR A 249 1.83 -3.95 -9.21
CA TYR A 249 2.26 -3.17 -10.37
C TYR A 249 3.55 -2.39 -10.10
N HIS A 250 3.74 -1.91 -8.87
CA HIS A 250 4.92 -1.17 -8.46
C HIS A 250 5.99 -2.13 -7.94
N HIS A 251 7.24 -1.81 -8.25
CA HIS A 251 8.36 -2.57 -7.70
C HIS A 251 8.41 -2.51 -6.17
N GLY A 252 8.54 -3.66 -5.52
CA GLY A 252 8.67 -3.77 -4.07
C GLY A 252 10.05 -3.39 -3.55
N ASN A 253 10.45 -2.12 -3.74
CA ASN A 253 11.77 -1.61 -3.35
C ASN A 253 12.12 -1.84 -1.88
N GLY A 254 11.13 -1.80 -0.98
CA GLY A 254 11.36 -2.03 0.44
C GLY A 254 11.70 -3.49 0.74
N THR A 255 11.01 -4.43 0.09
CA THR A 255 11.32 -5.86 0.23
C THR A 255 12.72 -6.16 -0.30
N GLN A 256 13.07 -5.58 -1.46
CA GLN A 256 14.41 -5.68 -2.03
C GLN A 256 15.48 -5.11 -1.09
N ASP A 257 15.27 -3.91 -0.54
CA ASP A 257 16.22 -3.25 0.37
C ASP A 257 16.52 -4.12 1.60
N ILE A 258 15.48 -4.69 2.23
CA ILE A 258 15.63 -5.51 3.43
C ILE A 258 16.43 -6.79 3.15
N PHE A 259 16.19 -7.46 2.02
CA PHE A 259 16.77 -8.76 1.73
C PHE A 259 17.92 -8.75 0.72
N TYR A 260 18.34 -7.60 0.22
CA TYR A 260 19.34 -7.47 -0.85
C TYR A 260 20.63 -8.24 -0.58
N ARG A 261 21.05 -8.37 0.67
CA ARG A 261 22.28 -9.07 1.08
C ARG A 261 22.01 -10.43 1.74
N ARG A 262 20.79 -10.92 1.67
CA ARG A 262 20.37 -12.17 2.28
C ARG A 262 20.40 -13.31 1.26
N ARG A 263 20.85 -14.50 1.69
CA ARG A 263 20.90 -15.71 0.84
C ARG A 263 19.76 -16.68 1.13
N ASP A 264 19.06 -16.47 2.20
CA ASP A 264 17.96 -17.29 2.69
C ASP A 264 16.59 -16.77 2.25
N VAL A 265 16.53 -15.57 1.66
CA VAL A 265 15.31 -15.00 1.08
C VAL A 265 15.56 -14.62 -0.38
N LEU A 266 14.71 -15.13 -1.26
CA LEU A 266 14.63 -14.73 -2.66
C LEU A 266 13.48 -13.73 -2.82
N THR A 267 13.74 -12.58 -3.42
CA THR A 267 12.74 -11.54 -3.73
C THR A 267 12.73 -11.24 -5.22
#